data_811898d9caf6bd2fc9dc3ca7468301bc
#
_entry.id   811898d9caf6bd2fc9dc3ca7468301bc
#
_cell.length_a   1.000
_cell.length_b   1.000
_cell.length_c   1.000
_cell.angle_alpha   90.00
_cell.angle_beta   90.00
_cell.angle_gamma   90.00
#
_symmetry.space_group_name_H-M   'P 1'
#
loop_
_entity.id
_entity.type
_entity.pdbx_description
1 polymer ?
#
loop_
_entity_poly.entity_id
_entity_poly.type
_entity_poly.pdbx_seq_one_letter_code
_entity_poly.pdbx_strand_id
1 'polypeptide(L)'
;MEQVIETLKHDLPTLFEKDISYDIYTQDIYFKDPVNTFKYKFNYRIIFWTLRFHARLFFTEIYFDVHDIKQSAEDTILVNWTVRGVLRVPWKAPLFFNGYSTYKLNKDNLIYEHIDTWDRKPGEILKQFWQRGETAS
;
A
#
# COMPACT_ATOMS: atom_id res chain seq x y z
N MET A 1 6.67 7.11 18.37
CA MET A 1 5.41 6.45 17.95
C MET A 1 4.40 7.42 17.35
N GLU A 2 4.01 8.47 18.04
CA GLU A 2 3.06 9.44 17.50
C GLU A 2 3.52 10.12 16.22
N GLN A 3 4.79 10.49 16.16
CA GLN A 3 5.34 11.13 14.97
C GLN A 3 5.32 10.20 13.75
N VAL A 4 5.57 8.92 13.96
CA VAL A 4 5.51 7.92 12.89
C VAL A 4 4.07 7.78 12.40
N ILE A 5 3.11 7.70 13.31
CA ILE A 5 1.68 7.63 12.97
C ILE A 5 1.26 8.87 12.16
N GLU A 6 1.67 10.06 12.57
CA GLU A 6 1.35 11.29 11.84
C GLU A 6 1.97 11.29 10.44
N THR A 7 3.21 10.81 10.30
CA THR A 7 3.85 10.69 8.99
C THR A 7 3.09 9.72 8.08
N LEU A 8 2.67 8.57 8.62
CA LEU A 8 1.87 7.61 7.86
C LEU A 8 0.52 8.19 7.45
N LYS A 9 -0.13 8.94 8.33
CA LYS A 9 -1.40 9.61 7.99
C LYS A 9 -1.23 10.60 6.85
N HIS A 10 -0.09 11.25 6.76
CA HIS A 10 0.22 12.19 5.69
C HIS A 10 0.57 11.46 4.39
N ASP A 11 1.41 10.43 4.47
CA ASP A 11 1.98 9.78 3.28
C ASP A 11 1.04 8.80 2.59
N LEU A 12 0.34 7.95 3.36
CA LEU A 12 -0.36 6.80 2.79
C LEU A 12 -1.53 7.15 1.88
N PRO A 13 -2.38 8.15 2.18
CA PRO A 13 -3.53 8.44 1.31
C PRO A 13 -3.15 8.81 -0.13
N THR A 14 -1.94 9.27 -0.36
CA THR A 14 -1.48 9.72 -1.68
C THR A 14 -0.31 8.89 -2.21
N LEU A 15 -0.13 7.66 -1.73
CA LEU A 15 1.04 6.86 -2.10
C LEU A 15 1.10 6.49 -3.59
N PHE A 16 -0.03 6.50 -4.29
CA PHE A 16 -0.06 6.27 -5.75
C PHE A 16 0.26 7.53 -6.55
N GLU A 17 0.31 8.69 -5.92
CA GLU A 17 0.52 9.98 -6.59
C GLU A 17 1.86 10.63 -6.24
N LYS A 18 2.25 10.55 -4.97
CA LYS A 18 3.44 11.21 -4.43
C LYS A 18 4.30 10.22 -3.67
N ASP A 19 5.59 10.52 -3.64
CA ASP A 19 6.49 9.69 -2.84
C ASP A 19 6.22 9.86 -1.34
N ILE A 20 6.57 8.83 -0.59
CA ILE A 20 6.44 8.83 0.86
C ILE A 20 7.72 9.36 1.51
N SER A 21 7.64 9.62 2.82
CA SER A 21 8.79 10.04 3.62
C SER A 21 9.56 8.82 4.08
N TYR A 22 10.83 8.72 3.72
CA TYR A 22 11.65 7.54 4.05
C TYR A 22 12.41 7.65 5.37
N ASP A 23 12.38 8.81 6.00
CA ASP A 23 13.14 9.07 7.23
C ASP A 23 12.65 8.27 8.44
N ILE A 24 11.42 7.78 8.39
CA ILE A 24 10.85 6.99 9.48
C ILE A 24 11.19 5.50 9.38
N TYR A 25 11.96 5.09 8.37
CA TYR A 25 12.32 3.69 8.12
C TYR A 25 13.79 3.43 8.34
N THR A 26 14.14 2.22 8.79
CA THR A 26 15.55 1.81 8.91
C THR A 26 16.16 1.53 7.54
N GLN A 27 17.49 1.55 7.46
CA GLN A 27 18.20 1.22 6.20
C GLN A 27 17.95 -0.24 5.78
N ASP A 28 17.74 -1.13 6.75
CA ASP A 28 17.50 -2.54 6.51
C ASP A 28 16.03 -2.94 6.60
N ILE A 29 15.13 -1.99 6.36
CA ILE A 29 13.69 -2.26 6.36
C ILE A 29 13.33 -3.56 5.62
N TYR A 30 12.53 -4.41 6.27
CA TYR A 30 12.01 -5.64 5.69
C TYR A 30 10.57 -5.42 5.26
N PHE A 31 10.27 -5.75 4.01
CA PHE A 31 8.92 -5.64 3.46
C PHE A 31 8.44 -6.99 2.94
N LYS A 32 7.20 -7.33 3.25
CA LYS A 32 6.55 -8.53 2.72
C LYS A 32 5.09 -8.25 2.41
N ASP A 33 4.64 -8.68 1.22
CA ASP A 33 3.23 -8.78 0.88
C ASP A 33 2.98 -10.17 0.26
N PRO A 34 1.73 -10.50 -0.17
CA PRO A 34 1.45 -11.84 -0.71
C PRO A 34 2.25 -12.24 -1.95
N VAL A 35 2.87 -11.29 -2.66
CA VAL A 35 3.62 -11.57 -3.90
C VAL A 35 5.08 -11.16 -3.84
N ASN A 36 5.48 -10.35 -2.86
CA ASN A 36 6.83 -9.76 -2.80
C ASN A 36 7.45 -9.90 -1.42
N THR A 37 8.78 -10.02 -1.40
CA THR A 37 9.57 -9.93 -0.17
C THR A 37 10.86 -9.19 -0.50
N PHE A 38 11.11 -8.09 0.20
CA PHE A 38 12.27 -7.23 -0.03
C PHE A 38 12.95 -6.88 1.28
N LYS A 39 14.21 -6.50 1.16
CA LYS A 39 14.97 -5.93 2.25
C LYS A 39 15.74 -4.71 1.74
N TYR A 40 16.03 -3.77 2.62
CA TYR A 40 16.78 -2.54 2.39
C TYR A 40 15.90 -1.39 1.85
N LYS A 41 16.20 -0.21 2.37
CA LYS A 41 15.48 1.03 2.04
C LYS A 41 15.52 1.35 0.54
N PHE A 42 16.62 1.03 -0.13
CA PHE A 42 16.74 1.24 -1.57
C PHE A 42 15.65 0.46 -2.33
N ASN A 43 15.47 -0.82 -2.00
CA ASN A 43 14.44 -1.65 -2.62
C ASN A 43 13.03 -1.18 -2.26
N TYR A 44 12.87 -0.70 -1.03
CA TYR A 44 11.60 -0.14 -0.56
C TYR A 44 11.20 1.09 -1.39
N ARG A 45 12.17 1.96 -1.70
CA ARG A 45 11.93 3.11 -2.58
C ARG A 45 11.54 2.68 -3.98
N ILE A 46 12.19 1.64 -4.50
CA ILE A 46 11.90 1.12 -5.84
C ILE A 46 10.47 0.61 -5.92
N ILE A 47 9.99 -0.13 -4.90
CA ILE A 47 8.64 -0.67 -4.93
C ILE A 47 7.59 0.46 -4.97
N PHE A 48 7.77 1.53 -4.19
CA PHE A 48 6.83 2.65 -4.23
C PHE A 48 6.89 3.42 -5.54
N TRP A 49 8.07 3.58 -6.12
CA TRP A 49 8.19 4.16 -7.46
C TRP A 49 7.45 3.31 -8.49
N THR A 50 7.63 1.99 -8.41
CA THR A 50 6.97 1.03 -9.32
C THR A 50 5.45 1.09 -9.17
N LEU A 51 4.95 1.19 -7.94
CA LEU A 51 3.51 1.34 -7.70
C LEU A 51 2.96 2.60 -8.36
N ARG A 52 3.63 3.73 -8.22
CA ARG A 52 3.19 4.98 -8.84
C ARG A 52 3.26 4.91 -10.36
N PHE A 53 4.33 4.32 -10.89
CA PHE A 53 4.49 4.16 -12.34
C PHE A 53 3.36 3.31 -12.92
N HIS A 54 3.09 2.15 -12.34
CA HIS A 54 2.03 1.26 -12.81
C HIS A 54 0.64 1.86 -12.60
N ALA A 55 0.46 2.62 -11.52
CA ALA A 55 -0.80 3.30 -11.27
C ALA A 55 -1.14 4.27 -12.41
N ARG A 56 -0.17 5.05 -12.85
CA ARG A 56 -0.37 6.01 -13.95
C ARG A 56 -0.55 5.31 -15.30
N LEU A 57 0.17 4.21 -15.50
CA LEU A 57 0.17 3.52 -16.79
C LEU A 57 -1.11 2.72 -17.03
N PHE A 58 -1.59 2.00 -16.00
CA PHE A 58 -2.64 1.01 -16.16
C PHE A 58 -4.02 1.46 -15.65
N PHE A 59 -4.11 2.56 -14.93
CA PHE A 59 -5.37 2.99 -14.32
C PHE A 59 -5.77 4.38 -14.77
N THR A 60 -7.07 4.56 -15.03
CA THR A 60 -7.63 5.90 -15.24
C THR A 60 -7.79 6.62 -13.91
N GLU A 61 -8.07 5.85 -12.86
CA GLU A 61 -8.10 6.34 -11.48
C GLU A 61 -7.74 5.20 -10.55
N ILE A 62 -7.03 5.51 -9.48
CA ILE A 62 -6.68 4.55 -8.44
C ILE A 62 -6.50 5.30 -7.13
N TYR A 63 -7.05 4.74 -6.05
CA TYR A 63 -7.04 5.36 -4.73
C TYR A 63 -6.62 4.35 -3.67
N PHE A 64 -5.92 4.86 -2.68
CA PHE A 64 -5.55 4.13 -1.48
C PHE A 64 -6.31 4.76 -0.31
N ASP A 65 -7.41 4.16 0.08
CA ASP A 65 -8.27 4.69 1.14
C ASP A 65 -7.81 4.15 2.49
N VAL A 66 -7.32 5.01 3.34
CA VAL A 66 -6.89 4.66 4.69
C VAL A 66 -8.09 4.81 5.62
N HIS A 67 -8.50 3.71 6.26
CA HIS A 67 -9.66 3.70 7.16
C HIS A 67 -9.29 4.07 8.57
N ASP A 68 -8.19 3.48 9.09
CA ASP A 68 -7.67 3.86 10.39
C ASP A 68 -6.19 3.52 10.50
N ILE A 69 -5.50 4.25 11.35
CA ILE A 69 -4.11 4.02 11.73
C ILE A 69 -4.06 4.04 13.23
N LYS A 70 -3.66 2.93 13.84
CA LYS A 70 -3.65 2.82 15.30
C LYS A 70 -2.45 2.03 15.81
N GLN A 71 -2.04 2.36 17.03
CA GLN A 71 -1.05 1.57 17.73
C GLN A 71 -1.74 0.32 18.28
N SER A 72 -1.31 -0.85 17.79
CA SER A 72 -1.91 -2.13 18.19
C SER A 72 -1.12 -2.83 19.29
N ALA A 73 0.15 -2.45 19.48
CA ALA A 73 1.02 -2.92 20.54
C ALA A 73 2.05 -1.85 20.82
N GLU A 74 2.88 -2.04 21.83
CA GLU A 74 3.89 -1.05 22.23
C GLU A 74 4.78 -0.61 21.06
N ASP A 75 5.16 -1.55 20.17
CA ASP A 75 6.07 -1.30 19.06
C ASP A 75 5.41 -1.49 17.69
N THR A 76 4.08 -1.58 17.63
CA THR A 76 3.37 -2.00 16.41
C THR A 76 2.28 -1.01 16.04
N ILE A 77 2.22 -0.66 14.75
CA ILE A 77 1.16 0.16 14.16
C ILE A 77 0.40 -0.70 13.16
N LEU A 78 -0.94 -0.64 13.24
CA LEU A 78 -1.83 -1.32 12.31
C LEU A 78 -2.56 -0.29 11.47
N VAL A 79 -2.55 -0.47 10.15
CA VAL A 79 -3.25 0.40 9.19
C VAL A 79 -4.22 -0.45 8.39
N ASN A 80 -5.51 -0.11 8.44
CA ASN A 80 -6.53 -0.74 7.60
C ASN A 80 -6.80 0.13 6.39
N TRP A 81 -6.85 -0.49 5.20
CA TRP A 81 -6.96 0.26 3.96
C TRP A 81 -7.73 -0.52 2.88
N THR A 82 -8.16 0.21 1.85
CA THR A 82 -8.79 -0.32 0.65
C THR A 82 -8.09 0.26 -0.58
N VAL A 83 -7.80 -0.59 -1.55
CA VAL A 83 -7.36 -0.16 -2.88
C VAL A 83 -8.56 -0.27 -3.82
N ARG A 84 -8.88 0.82 -4.51
CA ARG A 84 -9.96 0.85 -5.50
C ARG A 84 -9.52 1.65 -6.71
N GLY A 85 -9.92 1.20 -7.87
CA GLY A 85 -9.54 1.89 -9.10
C GLY A 85 -10.28 1.37 -10.31
N VAL A 86 -9.98 1.97 -11.46
CA VAL A 86 -10.52 1.58 -12.75
C VAL A 86 -9.37 1.44 -13.73
N LEU A 87 -9.25 0.25 -14.32
CA LEU A 87 -8.21 -0.02 -15.32
C LEU A 87 -8.48 0.77 -16.60
N ARG A 88 -7.39 1.15 -17.26
CA ARG A 88 -7.40 1.88 -18.54
C ARG A 88 -7.61 0.91 -19.70
N VAL A 89 -8.77 0.23 -19.69
CA VAL A 89 -9.17 -0.71 -20.75
C VAL A 89 -10.59 -0.36 -21.18
N PRO A 90 -11.01 -0.75 -22.42
CA PRO A 90 -12.36 -0.37 -22.92
C PRO A 90 -13.51 -0.80 -22.04
N TRP A 91 -13.42 -1.94 -21.34
CA TRP A 91 -14.46 -2.42 -20.46
C TRP A 91 -14.39 -1.84 -19.05
N LYS A 92 -13.47 -0.91 -18.78
CA LYS A 92 -13.33 -0.20 -17.50
C LYS A 92 -13.34 -1.13 -16.31
N ALA A 93 -12.46 -2.13 -16.34
CA ALA A 93 -12.39 -3.15 -15.28
C ALA A 93 -12.15 -2.50 -13.92
N PRO A 94 -12.94 -2.84 -12.89
CA PRO A 94 -12.72 -2.32 -11.55
C PRO A 94 -11.61 -3.09 -10.85
N LEU A 95 -10.87 -2.38 -10.00
CA LEU A 95 -9.97 -3.00 -9.04
C LEU A 95 -10.50 -2.67 -7.65
N PHE A 96 -10.65 -3.68 -6.82
CA PHE A 96 -11.11 -3.47 -5.44
C PHE A 96 -10.62 -4.60 -4.55
N PHE A 97 -9.88 -4.24 -3.51
CA PHE A 97 -9.54 -5.19 -2.45
C PHE A 97 -9.17 -4.43 -1.18
N ASN A 98 -9.34 -5.10 -0.05
CA ASN A 98 -9.00 -4.55 1.25
C ASN A 98 -7.75 -5.24 1.78
N GLY A 99 -7.10 -4.58 2.72
CA GLY A 99 -5.96 -5.15 3.39
C GLY A 99 -5.62 -4.39 4.64
N TYR A 100 -4.56 -4.84 5.29
CA TYR A 100 -3.98 -4.11 6.40
C TYR A 100 -2.47 -4.23 6.36
N SER A 101 -1.83 -3.19 6.86
CA SER A 101 -0.39 -3.13 7.00
C SER A 101 -0.02 -3.19 8.47
N THR A 102 0.98 -3.98 8.80
CA THR A 102 1.56 -4.03 10.13
C THR A 102 2.96 -3.46 10.06
N TYR A 103 3.22 -2.42 10.85
CA TYR A 103 4.53 -1.78 10.94
C TYR A 103 5.10 -2.02 12.33
N LYS A 104 6.33 -2.51 12.39
CA LYS A 104 7.04 -2.68 13.66
C LYS A 104 8.17 -1.69 13.77
N LEU A 105 8.29 -1.08 14.95
CA LEU A 105 9.28 -0.07 15.24
C LEU A 105 10.34 -0.61 16.17
N ASN A 106 11.58 -0.17 15.95
CA ASN A 106 12.66 -0.46 16.87
C ASN A 106 12.66 0.54 18.04
N LYS A 107 13.63 0.43 18.93
CA LYS A 107 13.74 1.30 20.11
C LYS A 107 14.02 2.77 19.76
N ASP A 108 14.46 3.04 18.55
CA ASP A 108 14.70 4.41 18.05
C ASP A 108 13.46 4.98 17.35
N ASN A 109 12.32 4.30 17.44
CA ASN A 109 11.07 4.67 16.78
C ASN A 109 11.17 4.72 15.26
N LEU A 110 11.98 3.84 14.68
CA LEU A 110 12.08 3.67 13.23
C LEU A 110 11.44 2.36 12.82
N ILE A 111 10.72 2.37 11.71
CA ILE A 111 10.07 1.18 11.18
C ILE A 111 11.14 0.28 10.55
N TYR A 112 11.25 -0.96 11.06
CA TYR A 112 12.18 -1.95 10.52
C TYR A 112 11.49 -3.10 9.82
N GLU A 113 10.15 -3.20 9.95
CA GLU A 113 9.38 -4.25 9.31
C GLU A 113 8.02 -3.71 8.88
N HIS A 114 7.64 -4.01 7.64
CA HIS A 114 6.34 -3.64 7.07
C HIS A 114 5.77 -4.87 6.37
N ILE A 115 4.67 -5.41 6.89
CA ILE A 115 4.00 -6.58 6.32
C ILE A 115 2.59 -6.19 5.90
N ASP A 116 2.27 -6.44 4.63
CA ASP A 116 0.94 -6.22 4.07
C ASP A 116 0.20 -7.55 3.95
N THR A 117 -1.05 -7.54 4.37
CA THR A 117 -1.96 -8.68 4.26
C THR A 117 -3.17 -8.24 3.44
N TRP A 118 -3.55 -9.02 2.42
CA TRP A 118 -4.69 -8.73 1.56
C TRP A 118 -5.87 -9.63 1.91
N ASP A 119 -7.09 -9.14 1.74
CA ASP A 119 -8.31 -9.92 2.00
C ASP A 119 -8.64 -10.91 0.88
N ARG A 120 -7.87 -10.88 -0.22
CA ARG A 120 -8.05 -11.74 -1.39
C ARG A 120 -6.70 -12.25 -1.86
N LYS A 121 -6.72 -13.42 -2.52
CA LYS A 121 -5.51 -13.95 -3.15
C LYS A 121 -5.16 -13.13 -4.38
N PRO A 122 -3.87 -13.01 -4.74
CA PRO A 122 -3.46 -12.27 -5.93
C PRO A 122 -4.19 -12.69 -7.20
N GLY A 123 -4.45 -13.99 -7.38
CA GLY A 123 -5.20 -14.48 -8.54
C GLY A 123 -6.63 -13.99 -8.59
N GLU A 124 -7.27 -13.83 -7.44
CA GLU A 124 -8.62 -13.28 -7.36
C GLU A 124 -8.66 -11.81 -7.74
N ILE A 125 -7.62 -11.06 -7.37
CA ILE A 125 -7.48 -9.65 -7.75
C ILE A 125 -7.30 -9.54 -9.26
N LEU A 126 -6.44 -10.38 -9.85
CA LEU A 126 -6.20 -10.39 -11.30
C LEU A 126 -7.46 -10.69 -12.09
N LYS A 127 -8.35 -11.54 -11.56
CA LYS A 127 -9.62 -11.85 -12.23
C LYS A 127 -10.50 -10.61 -12.40
N GLN A 128 -10.37 -9.63 -11.52
CA GLN A 128 -11.13 -8.38 -11.62
C GLN A 128 -10.80 -7.63 -12.91
N PHE A 129 -9.60 -7.80 -13.45
CA PHE A 129 -9.16 -7.10 -14.66
C PHE A 129 -9.98 -7.46 -15.90
N TRP A 130 -10.69 -8.58 -15.87
CA TRP A 130 -11.54 -9.04 -16.96
C TRP A 130 -13.02 -8.74 -16.73
N GLN A 131 -13.36 -8.14 -15.59
CA GLN A 131 -14.74 -7.80 -15.28
C GLN A 131 -15.11 -6.48 -15.94
N ARG A 132 -16.39 -6.37 -16.33
CA ARG A 132 -16.91 -5.13 -16.91
C ARG A 132 -17.23 -4.14 -15.82
N GLY A 133 -16.89 -2.86 -16.02
CA GLY A 133 -17.23 -1.80 -15.09
C GLY A 133 -18.73 -1.53 -15.04
N GLU A 134 -19.20 -1.05 -13.90
CA GLU A 134 -20.62 -0.77 -13.66
C GLU A 134 -21.17 0.36 -14.52
N THR A 135 -20.31 1.25 -14.99
CA THR A 135 -20.73 2.37 -15.82
C THR A 135 -21.34 1.94 -17.15
N ALA A 136 -21.27 0.66 -17.49
CA ALA A 136 -21.87 0.12 -18.69
C ALA A 136 -23.39 -0.05 -18.57
N SER A 137 -23.89 0.04 -17.38
CA SER A 137 -25.33 -0.10 -17.12
C SER A 137 -26.10 1.15 -17.46
#